data_59a5e5b6217fc6bdc4d219941ad587b0
#
_entry.id   59a5e5b6217fc6bdc4d219941ad587b0
#
_cell.length_a   1.000
_cell.length_b   1.000
_cell.length_c   1.000
_cell.angle_alpha   90.00
_cell.angle_beta   90.00
_cell.angle_gamma   90.00
#
_symmetry.space_group_name_H-M   'P 1'
#
loop_
_entity.id
_entity.type
_entity.pdbx_description
1 polymer ?
#
loop_
_entity_poly.entity_id
_entity_poly.type
_entity_poly.pdbx_seq_one_letter_code
_entity_poly.pdbx_strand_id
1 'polypeptide(L)' 'MEKNKKNIQQINIELDEKVSSGEYANFVVVTHSPAEFIMDFTRILPGVPKAKVHSRIVMAPSHAKAX' A
#
# COMPACT_ATOMS: atom_id res chain seq x y z
N MET A 1 -11.88 12.06 13.26
CA MET A 1 -11.30 11.22 13.77
C MET A 1 -11.70 10.72 15.04
N GLU A 2 -12.11 11.36 15.89
CA GLU A 2 -12.50 10.89 17.06
C GLU A 2 -13.62 9.99 17.02
N LYS A 3 -14.57 10.16 16.17
CA LYS A 3 -15.68 9.32 16.12
C LYS A 3 -15.33 7.91 15.98
N ASN A 4 -14.23 7.61 15.47
CA ASN A 4 -13.89 6.23 15.31
C ASN A 4 -13.38 5.63 16.56
N LYS A 5 -13.06 6.36 17.52
CA LYS A 5 -12.51 5.80 18.67
C LYS A 5 -13.32 4.81 19.37
N LYS A 6 -14.58 4.94 19.40
CA LYS A 6 -15.36 3.99 20.11
C LYS A 6 -15.30 2.65 19.47
N ASN A 7 -15.03 2.56 18.20
CA ASN A 7 -14.98 1.27 17.58
C ASN A 7 -13.57 0.77 17.39
N ILE A 8 -12.59 1.57 17.68
CA ILE A 8 -11.23 1.18 17.45
C ILE A 8 -10.58 0.74 18.70
N GLN A 9 -9.92 -0.38 18.66
CA GLN A 9 -9.21 -0.80 19.79
C GLN A 9 -7.90 -0.13 19.81
N GLN A 10 -7.28 -0.07 20.92
CA GLN A 10 -5.99 0.53 21.01
C GLN A 10 -5.01 -0.32 20.28
N ILE A 11 -4.43 0.19 19.25
CA ILE A 11 -3.49 -0.56 18.45
C ILE A 11 -2.17 0.17 18.45
N ASN A 12 -1.12 -0.51 18.80
CA ASN A 12 0.20 0.07 18.76
C ASN A 12 0.80 -0.26 17.41
N ILE A 13 1.18 0.74 16.67
CA ILE A 13 1.72 0.53 15.35
C ILE A 13 3.22 0.62 15.42
N GLU A 14 3.89 -0.44 15.01
CA GLU A 14 5.32 -0.49 15.02
C GLU A 14 5.88 -0.41 13.64
N LEU A 15 7.01 0.24 13.48
CA LEU A 15 7.68 0.33 12.21
C LEU A 15 9.01 -0.38 12.38
N ASP A 16 9.11 -1.56 11.82
CA ASP A 16 10.29 -2.37 11.97
C ASP A 16 11.46 -1.69 11.28
N GLU A 17 12.64 -1.84 11.85
CA GLU A 17 13.80 -1.23 11.31
C GLU A 17 14.06 -1.60 9.87
N LYS A 18 13.80 -2.83 9.48
CA LYS A 18 14.01 -3.22 8.11
C LYS A 18 13.10 -2.50 7.15
N VAL A 19 11.96 -2.05 7.62
CA VAL A 19 11.00 -1.42 6.77
C VAL A 19 11.07 0.10 6.84
N SER A 20 11.71 0.61 7.87
CA SER A 20 11.65 2.03 8.14
C SER A 20 12.27 2.92 7.07
N SER A 21 13.22 2.43 6.33
CA SER A 21 13.83 3.28 5.31
C SER A 21 12.96 3.37 4.07
N GLY A 22 12.00 2.49 3.94
CA GLY A 22 11.08 2.57 2.83
C GLY A 22 11.63 2.06 1.52
N GLU A 23 10.78 2.11 0.51
CA GLU A 23 11.16 1.73 -0.83
C GLU A 23 10.72 2.84 -1.73
N TYR A 24 11.58 3.30 -2.59
CA TYR A 24 11.21 4.36 -3.51
C TYR A 24 10.34 3.80 -4.62
N ALA A 25 9.24 4.45 -4.90
CA ALA A 25 8.39 4.08 -6.01
C ALA A 25 7.95 5.35 -6.70
N ASN A 26 7.91 5.34 -8.00
CA ASN A 26 7.42 6.51 -8.71
C ASN A 26 6.25 6.19 -9.62
N PHE A 27 5.69 5.00 -9.50
CA PHE A 27 4.54 4.64 -10.29
C PHE A 27 3.78 3.53 -9.60
N VAL A 28 2.49 3.67 -9.49
CA VAL A 28 1.67 2.66 -8.84
C VAL A 28 0.60 2.21 -9.81
N VAL A 29 0.48 0.92 -10.00
CA VAL A 29 -0.59 0.39 -10.82
C VAL A 29 -1.64 -0.14 -9.87
N VAL A 30 -2.86 0.36 -10.02
CA VAL A 30 -3.94 -0.06 -9.13
C VAL A 30 -4.96 -0.82 -9.94
N THR A 31 -5.28 -2.03 -9.51
CA THR A 31 -6.33 -2.79 -10.14
C THR A 31 -7.26 -3.27 -9.06
N HIS A 32 -8.51 -3.46 -9.40
CA HIS A 32 -9.41 -3.94 -8.39
C HIS A 32 -10.52 -4.76 -9.00
N SER A 33 -11.07 -5.62 -8.18
CA SER A 33 -12.21 -6.42 -8.54
C SER A 33 -13.12 -6.33 -7.35
N PRO A 34 -14.26 -7.00 -7.36
CA PRO A 34 -15.10 -6.98 -6.17
C PRO A 34 -14.41 -7.58 -4.97
N ALA A 35 -13.47 -8.46 -5.18
CA ALA A 35 -12.82 -9.14 -4.07
C ALA A 35 -11.52 -8.53 -3.61
N GLU A 36 -10.81 -7.84 -4.46
CA GLU A 36 -9.47 -7.37 -4.12
C GLU A 36 -9.13 -6.03 -4.69
N PHE A 37 -8.29 -5.34 -3.98
CA PHE A 37 -7.76 -4.06 -4.41
C PHE A 37 -6.25 -4.27 -4.38
N ILE A 38 -5.61 -4.18 -5.52
CA ILE A 38 -4.20 -4.50 -5.60
C ILE A 38 -3.41 -3.27 -6.01
N MET A 39 -2.38 -2.97 -5.26
CA MET A 39 -1.53 -1.85 -5.57
C MET A 39 -0.13 -2.37 -5.83
N ASP A 40 0.37 -2.16 -7.03
CA ASP A 40 1.69 -2.61 -7.41
C ASP A 40 2.59 -1.41 -7.51
N PHE A 41 3.57 -1.35 -6.62
CA PHE A 41 4.48 -0.23 -6.58
C PHE A 41 5.69 -0.53 -7.44
N THR A 42 5.98 0.38 -8.36
CA THR A 42 7.05 0.15 -9.31
C THR A 42 8.02 1.30 -9.35
N ARG A 43 9.13 1.05 -9.96
CA ARG A 43 10.12 2.08 -10.15
C ARG A 43 10.44 2.13 -11.63
N ILE A 44 10.19 3.27 -12.25
CA ILE A 44 10.49 3.47 -13.65
C ILE A 44 11.80 4.20 -13.73
N LEU A 45 12.76 3.62 -14.40
CA LEU A 45 14.08 4.22 -14.50
C LEU A 45 14.38 4.63 -15.91
N PRO A 46 15.05 5.73 -16.10
CA PRO A 46 15.40 6.20 -17.45
C PRO A 46 16.26 5.17 -18.17
N GLY A 47 15.97 4.94 -19.40
CA GLY A 47 16.78 4.02 -20.18
C GLY A 47 16.51 2.57 -19.94
N VAL A 48 15.64 2.25 -19.00
CA VAL A 48 15.32 0.87 -18.72
C VAL A 48 13.95 0.60 -19.31
N PRO A 49 13.83 -0.28 -20.28
CA PRO A 49 12.55 -0.47 -20.96
C PRO A 49 11.46 -1.11 -20.16
N LYS A 50 11.78 -1.81 -19.10
CA LYS A 50 10.74 -2.43 -18.32
C LYS A 50 10.74 -1.88 -16.93
N ALA A 51 9.55 -1.58 -16.42
CA ALA A 51 9.41 -1.18 -15.04
C ALA A 51 9.09 -2.42 -14.23
N LYS A 52 9.75 -2.60 -13.13
CA LYS A 52 9.53 -3.76 -12.33
C LYS A 52 8.73 -3.45 -11.10
N VAL A 53 7.80 -4.33 -10.76
CA VAL A 53 7.04 -4.20 -9.53
C VAL A 53 7.94 -4.68 -8.41
N HIS A 54 8.16 -3.86 -7.42
CA HIS A 54 8.97 -4.28 -6.29
C HIS A 54 8.14 -4.54 -5.03
N SER A 55 6.87 -4.19 -5.05
CA SER A 55 6.05 -4.48 -3.91
C SER A 55 4.59 -4.53 -4.33
N ARG A 56 3.89 -5.53 -3.89
CA ARG A 56 2.47 -5.67 -4.20
C ARG A 56 1.71 -5.72 -2.90
N ILE A 57 0.71 -4.86 -2.74
CA ILE A 57 -0.12 -4.85 -1.54
C ILE A 57 -1.53 -5.20 -1.97
N VAL A 58 -2.13 -6.14 -1.28
CA VAL A 58 -3.48 -6.56 -1.59
C VAL A 58 -4.36 -6.26 -0.39
N MET A 59 -5.48 -5.62 -0.62
CA MET A 59 -6.39 -5.28 0.45
C MET A 59 -7.80 -5.62 0.02
N ALA A 60 -8.68 -5.81 0.97
CA ALA A 60 -10.09 -5.92 0.64
C ALA A 60 -10.53 -4.53 0.18
N PRO A 61 -11.41 -4.45 -0.80
CA PRO A 61 -11.82 -3.13 -1.28
C PRO A 61 -12.41 -2.24 -0.20
N SER A 62 -13.14 -2.82 0.72
CA SER A 62 -13.72 -2.02 1.78
C SER A 62 -12.65 -1.39 2.65
N HIS A 63 -11.54 -2.10 2.86
CA HIS A 63 -10.47 -1.55 3.68
C HIS A 63 -9.68 -0.51 2.92
N ALA A 64 -9.52 -0.69 1.64
CA ALA A 64 -8.78 0.29 0.86
C ALA A 64 -9.53 1.60 0.78
N LYS A 65 -10.86 1.54 0.73
CA LYS A 65 -11.60 2.75 0.69
C LYS A 65 -11.71 3.43 2.01
N ALA A 66 -11.65 2.70 3.04
CA ALA A 66 -11.78 3.27 4.34
C ALA A 66 -10.71 4.23 4.68
N UNK A 67 -9.73 4.29 4.30
CA UNK A 67 -9.41 4.90 4.55
C UNK A 67 -9.64 5.16 4.87
#